data_c8c5b3692eb431e7140f88673cc41bee
#
_entry.id   c8c5b3692eb431e7140f88673cc41bee
#
_cell.length_a   1.000
_cell.length_b   1.000
_cell.length_c   1.000
_cell.angle_alpha   90.00
_cell.angle_beta   90.00
_cell.angle_gamma   90.00
#
_symmetry.space_group_name_H-M   'P 1'
#
loop_
_entity.id
_entity.type
_entity.pdbx_description
1 polymer ?
#
loop_
_entity_poly.entity_id
_entity_poly.type
_entity_poly.pdbx_seq_one_letter_code
_entity_poly.pdbx_strand_id
1 'polypeptide(L)'
;MKNELTLRKLKNTAFPALYRCFMVNDTFANSDRAKILAVAAYLINLNDDILNRLGYRVIVEYCNQTQNYHALYDVAVNQGLYPISKFIEEHYALDGNRNFFTEWNDCFTEQFKQGDAYFTEEQKTLNTFFQNSSEESIAVVAPTSYGKSELIIEAVKEYADKRICIITPTKALLMQTKQRIRLSGVISKAKKIIVHPEMYNTNEDSCIAVLAQERLLRLLKKDDAITFDCIIVDEAHELLEENTRSNTLASVIIVATKRNPSIVLKFLTPFVADSSNLQPRYTTYDLKTFRISEYIKTVHIPQELRIRSRGTERHSASN
;
A
#
# COMPACT_ATOMS: atom_id res chain seq x y z
N MET A 1 12.78 -28.86 -20.04
CA MET A 1 12.61 -28.42 -18.65
C MET A 1 13.76 -27.47 -18.28
N LYS A 2 13.54 -26.16 -18.23
CA LYS A 2 14.56 -25.22 -17.76
C LYS A 2 14.78 -25.50 -16.28
N ASN A 3 16.03 -25.74 -15.89
CA ASN A 3 16.44 -25.96 -14.51
C ASN A 3 16.28 -24.63 -13.75
N GLU A 4 15.08 -24.32 -13.26
CA GLU A 4 14.82 -23.11 -12.50
C GLU A 4 15.65 -23.13 -11.21
N LEU A 5 16.30 -22.00 -10.92
CA LEU A 5 17.03 -21.81 -9.68
C LEU A 5 16.01 -21.71 -8.55
N THR A 6 16.20 -22.49 -7.49
CA THR A 6 15.39 -22.44 -6.27
C THR A 6 16.26 -22.07 -5.08
N LEU A 7 15.67 -21.56 -4.02
CA LEU A 7 16.38 -21.24 -2.77
C LEU A 7 17.17 -22.44 -2.24
N ARG A 8 16.64 -23.65 -2.38
CA ARG A 8 17.32 -24.90 -1.98
C ARG A 8 18.59 -25.17 -2.79
N LYS A 9 18.53 -24.95 -4.11
CA LYS A 9 19.71 -25.08 -4.99
C LYS A 9 20.74 -24.01 -4.65
N LEU A 10 20.32 -22.77 -4.42
CA LEU A 10 21.19 -21.65 -4.06
C LEU A 10 21.92 -21.91 -2.72
N LYS A 11 21.24 -22.50 -1.75
CA LYS A 11 21.83 -22.89 -0.44
C LYS A 11 22.96 -23.90 -0.56
N ASN A 12 22.98 -24.72 -1.61
CA ASN A 12 24.01 -25.74 -1.85
C ASN A 12 25.21 -25.22 -2.68
N THR A 13 25.29 -23.91 -2.92
CA THR A 13 26.40 -23.26 -3.62
C THR A 13 27.32 -22.53 -2.63
N ALA A 14 28.36 -21.87 -3.13
CA ALA A 14 29.21 -20.98 -2.35
C ALA A 14 28.52 -19.66 -1.95
N PHE A 15 27.33 -19.35 -2.49
CA PHE A 15 26.62 -18.10 -2.26
C PHE A 15 26.32 -17.83 -0.79
N PRO A 16 25.86 -18.77 0.06
CA PRO A 16 25.57 -18.49 1.48
C PRO A 16 26.79 -18.05 2.29
N ALA A 17 27.97 -18.56 1.96
CA ALA A 17 29.22 -18.12 2.61
C ALA A 17 29.59 -16.72 2.14
N LEU A 18 29.56 -16.48 0.82
CA LEU A 18 29.82 -15.19 0.22
C LEU A 18 28.86 -14.10 0.75
N TYR A 19 27.56 -14.43 0.82
CA TYR A 19 26.53 -13.54 1.35
C TYR A 19 26.75 -13.17 2.81
N ARG A 20 27.11 -14.13 3.66
CA ARG A 20 27.41 -13.83 5.08
C ARG A 20 28.61 -12.90 5.24
N CYS A 21 29.71 -13.17 4.54
CA CYS A 21 30.89 -12.31 4.56
C CYS A 21 30.54 -10.88 4.09
N PHE A 22 29.75 -10.77 3.02
CA PHE A 22 29.31 -9.49 2.49
C PHE A 22 28.44 -8.69 3.48
N MET A 23 27.50 -9.35 4.17
CA MET A 23 26.59 -8.69 5.13
C MET A 23 27.30 -8.25 6.42
N VAL A 24 28.41 -8.86 6.80
CA VAL A 24 29.20 -8.49 8.00
C VAL A 24 30.19 -7.36 7.71
N ASN A 25 30.29 -6.91 6.46
CA ASN A 25 31.20 -5.85 6.03
C ASN A 25 32.68 -6.13 6.32
N ASP A 26 33.08 -7.42 6.29
CA ASP A 26 34.48 -7.81 6.32
C ASP A 26 35.20 -7.33 5.04
N THR A 27 36.51 -7.25 5.10
CA THR A 27 37.39 -6.88 3.97
C THR A 27 37.08 -7.74 2.74
N PHE A 28 36.19 -7.25 1.90
CA PHE A 28 35.62 -7.98 0.78
C PHE A 28 36.40 -7.66 -0.50
N ALA A 29 37.01 -8.68 -1.12
CA ALA A 29 37.77 -8.50 -2.35
C ALA A 29 36.89 -8.00 -3.49
N ASN A 30 37.38 -7.15 -4.37
CA ASN A 30 36.62 -6.62 -5.51
C ASN A 30 36.09 -7.72 -6.45
N SER A 31 36.84 -8.85 -6.59
CA SER A 31 36.38 -10.01 -7.35
C SER A 31 35.14 -10.67 -6.75
N ASP A 32 35.02 -10.69 -5.43
CA ASP A 32 33.88 -11.29 -4.74
C ASP A 32 32.69 -10.33 -4.69
N ARG A 33 32.94 -9.01 -4.67
CA ARG A 33 31.88 -8.00 -4.91
C ARG A 33 31.25 -8.18 -6.29
N ALA A 34 32.07 -8.33 -7.34
CA ALA A 34 31.55 -8.57 -8.69
C ALA A 34 30.69 -9.84 -8.77
N LYS A 35 31.11 -10.92 -8.10
CA LYS A 35 30.36 -12.18 -8.07
C LYS A 35 29.02 -12.02 -7.36
N ILE A 36 28.98 -11.39 -6.19
CA ILE A 36 27.73 -11.25 -5.43
C ILE A 36 26.75 -10.34 -6.14
N LEU A 37 27.24 -9.25 -6.77
CA LEU A 37 26.40 -8.36 -7.58
C LEU A 37 25.87 -9.04 -8.84
N ALA A 38 26.68 -9.84 -9.52
CA ALA A 38 26.22 -10.62 -10.67
C ALA A 38 25.12 -11.63 -10.27
N VAL A 39 25.28 -12.29 -9.11
CA VAL A 39 24.24 -13.18 -8.57
C VAL A 39 23.00 -12.35 -8.21
N ALA A 40 23.14 -11.22 -7.55
CA ALA A 40 22.01 -10.35 -7.20
C ALA A 40 21.24 -9.89 -8.43
N ALA A 41 21.92 -9.43 -9.48
CA ALA A 41 21.31 -9.05 -10.75
C ALA A 41 20.54 -10.20 -11.41
N TYR A 42 21.06 -11.43 -11.32
CA TYR A 42 20.34 -12.60 -11.78
C TYR A 42 19.10 -12.91 -10.96
N LEU A 43 19.22 -12.86 -9.60
CA LEU A 43 18.12 -13.15 -8.68
C LEU A 43 16.95 -12.15 -8.81
N ILE A 44 17.24 -10.86 -9.03
CA ILE A 44 16.22 -9.82 -9.20
C ILE A 44 15.33 -10.05 -10.42
N ASN A 45 15.85 -10.70 -11.46
CA ASN A 45 15.12 -10.97 -12.69
C ASN A 45 14.40 -12.33 -12.71
N LEU A 46 14.38 -13.07 -11.60
CA LEU A 46 13.64 -14.31 -11.49
C LEU A 46 12.19 -14.09 -11.08
N ASN A 47 11.28 -14.91 -11.58
CA ASN A 47 9.87 -14.93 -11.16
C ASN A 47 9.67 -15.70 -9.84
N ASP A 48 10.58 -15.53 -8.88
CA ASP A 48 10.49 -16.10 -7.53
C ASP A 48 10.69 -14.98 -6.52
N ASP A 49 9.65 -14.68 -5.76
CA ASP A 49 9.62 -13.56 -4.80
C ASP A 49 10.72 -13.63 -3.75
N ILE A 50 11.05 -14.84 -3.27
CA ILE A 50 12.07 -15.01 -2.22
C ILE A 50 13.46 -14.72 -2.80
N LEU A 51 13.73 -15.22 -3.99
CA LEU A 51 15.01 -14.99 -4.68
C LEU A 51 15.14 -13.53 -5.14
N ASN A 52 14.07 -12.96 -5.65
CA ASN A 52 14.03 -11.54 -6.04
C ASN A 52 14.33 -10.63 -4.83
N ARG A 53 13.68 -10.86 -3.69
CA ARG A 53 13.95 -10.11 -2.44
C ARG A 53 15.39 -10.27 -1.95
N LEU A 54 15.95 -11.47 -2.08
CA LEU A 54 17.33 -11.72 -1.70
C LEU A 54 18.31 -10.92 -2.57
N GLY A 55 18.08 -10.91 -3.89
CA GLY A 55 18.86 -10.10 -4.83
C GLY A 55 18.76 -8.60 -4.52
N TYR A 56 17.54 -8.11 -4.29
CA TYR A 56 17.30 -6.71 -3.95
C TYR A 56 18.02 -6.32 -2.64
N ARG A 57 17.97 -7.17 -1.61
CA ARG A 57 18.68 -6.93 -0.34
C ARG A 57 20.18 -6.80 -0.52
N VAL A 58 20.78 -7.60 -1.40
CA VAL A 58 22.22 -7.47 -1.73
C VAL A 58 22.54 -6.12 -2.35
N ILE A 59 21.71 -5.65 -3.29
CA ILE A 59 21.90 -4.32 -3.94
C ILE A 59 21.77 -3.19 -2.91
N VAL A 60 20.77 -3.23 -2.05
CA VAL A 60 20.59 -2.21 -0.98
C VAL A 60 21.82 -2.18 -0.07
N GLU A 61 22.30 -3.34 0.37
CA GLU A 61 23.48 -3.42 1.24
C GLU A 61 24.75 -2.93 0.54
N TYR A 62 24.92 -3.28 -0.75
CA TYR A 62 26.03 -2.75 -1.54
C TYR A 62 26.02 -1.21 -1.61
N CYS A 63 24.88 -0.61 -1.88
CA CYS A 63 24.73 0.83 -1.93
C CYS A 63 24.99 1.49 -0.56
N ASN A 64 24.54 0.86 0.53
CA ASN A 64 24.80 1.35 1.88
C ASN A 64 26.31 1.31 2.23
N GLN A 65 27.00 0.23 1.86
CA GLN A 65 28.45 0.09 2.11
C GLN A 65 29.29 1.03 1.27
N THR A 66 28.91 1.25 0.02
CA THR A 66 29.68 2.09 -0.91
C THR A 66 29.26 3.55 -0.92
N GLN A 67 28.10 3.89 -0.32
CA GLN A 67 27.46 5.20 -0.39
C GLN A 67 27.18 5.65 -1.84
N ASN A 68 27.12 4.70 -2.77
CA ASN A 68 26.81 4.90 -4.17
C ASN A 68 25.49 4.22 -4.51
N TYR A 69 24.45 5.00 -4.83
CA TYR A 69 23.09 4.53 -5.01
C TYR A 69 22.70 4.35 -6.48
N HIS A 70 23.63 4.46 -7.44
CA HIS A 70 23.33 4.24 -8.87
C HIS A 70 22.74 2.84 -9.13
N ALA A 71 23.34 1.80 -8.55
CA ALA A 71 22.85 0.44 -8.76
C ALA A 71 21.41 0.23 -8.23
N LEU A 72 21.05 0.88 -7.12
CA LEU A 72 19.69 0.82 -6.58
C LEU A 72 18.73 1.67 -7.43
N TYR A 73 19.17 2.81 -7.94
CA TYR A 73 18.40 3.63 -8.87
C TYR A 73 18.04 2.84 -10.13
N ASP A 74 19.03 2.22 -10.77
CA ASP A 74 18.82 1.41 -11.97
C ASP A 74 17.85 0.25 -11.73
N VAL A 75 18.01 -0.46 -10.60
CA VAL A 75 17.09 -1.53 -10.21
C VAL A 75 15.68 -0.99 -9.95
N ALA A 76 15.55 0.15 -9.28
CA ALA A 76 14.26 0.76 -8.98
C ALA A 76 13.51 1.16 -10.26
N VAL A 77 14.20 1.78 -11.22
CA VAL A 77 13.63 2.14 -12.53
C VAL A 77 13.20 0.89 -13.30
N ASN A 78 14.09 -0.11 -13.42
CA ASN A 78 13.81 -1.34 -14.16
C ASN A 78 12.67 -2.18 -13.57
N GLN A 79 12.39 -2.02 -12.29
CA GLN A 79 11.32 -2.75 -11.59
C GLN A 79 10.06 -1.91 -11.34
N GLY A 80 9.97 -0.69 -11.91
CA GLY A 80 8.80 0.17 -11.73
C GLY A 80 8.64 0.73 -10.30
N LEU A 81 9.71 0.73 -9.51
CA LEU A 81 9.71 1.25 -8.14
C LEU A 81 9.99 2.75 -8.13
N TYR A 82 9.22 3.52 -8.87
CA TYR A 82 9.42 4.96 -9.11
C TYR A 82 9.49 5.81 -7.83
N PRO A 83 8.76 5.52 -6.74
CA PRO A 83 8.97 6.24 -5.48
C PRO A 83 10.40 6.13 -4.95
N ILE A 84 11.05 4.98 -5.13
CA ILE A 84 12.42 4.74 -4.68
C ILE A 84 13.42 5.45 -5.58
N SER A 85 13.24 5.38 -6.91
CA SER A 85 14.13 6.07 -7.85
C SER A 85 14.10 7.59 -7.65
N LYS A 86 12.92 8.19 -7.47
CA LYS A 86 12.79 9.62 -7.18
C LYS A 86 13.37 10.01 -5.82
N PHE A 87 13.15 9.21 -4.79
CA PHE A 87 13.78 9.45 -3.50
C PHE A 87 15.31 9.45 -3.58
N ILE A 88 15.90 8.52 -4.36
CA ILE A 88 17.34 8.46 -4.57
C ILE A 88 17.83 9.71 -5.32
N GLU A 89 17.12 10.11 -6.36
CA GLU A 89 17.46 11.29 -7.16
C GLU A 89 17.45 12.59 -6.33
N GLU A 90 16.48 12.75 -5.44
CA GLU A 90 16.32 13.95 -4.61
C GLU A 90 17.33 14.03 -3.45
N HIS A 91 17.78 12.88 -2.93
CA HIS A 91 18.57 12.85 -1.69
C HIS A 91 20.03 12.42 -1.85
N TYR A 92 20.37 11.81 -2.98
CA TYR A 92 21.73 11.33 -3.25
C TYR A 92 22.24 11.92 -4.55
N ALA A 93 23.47 12.44 -4.52
CA ALA A 93 24.14 12.86 -5.74
C ALA A 93 24.36 11.64 -6.63
N LEU A 94 23.60 11.51 -7.68
CA LEU A 94 23.88 10.59 -8.76
C LEU A 94 24.94 11.29 -9.62
N ASP A 95 26.23 11.07 -9.26
CA ASP A 95 27.36 11.61 -10.01
C ASP A 95 27.32 11.08 -11.44
N GLY A 96 27.06 11.94 -12.38
CA GLY A 96 27.15 11.54 -13.76
C GLY A 96 26.40 12.46 -14.70
N ASN A 97 26.87 12.52 -15.91
CA ASN A 97 26.22 13.22 -17.00
C ASN A 97 24.80 12.69 -17.17
N ARG A 98 23.81 13.55 -16.98
CA ARG A 98 22.44 13.24 -17.42
C ARG A 98 22.52 12.84 -18.89
N ASN A 99 22.22 11.60 -19.18
CA ASN A 99 22.18 11.11 -20.55
C ASN A 99 20.71 11.03 -21.00
N PHE A 100 20.51 10.78 -22.28
CA PHE A 100 19.18 10.64 -22.88
C PHE A 100 18.28 9.65 -22.11
N PHE A 101 18.83 8.54 -21.63
CA PHE A 101 18.04 7.55 -20.88
C PHE A 101 17.60 8.06 -19.51
N THR A 102 18.40 8.86 -18.84
CA THR A 102 18.02 9.50 -17.57
C THR A 102 16.87 10.48 -17.79
N GLU A 103 16.97 11.34 -18.80
CA GLU A 103 15.91 12.29 -19.14
C GLU A 103 14.62 11.58 -19.59
N TRP A 104 14.78 10.51 -20.37
CA TRP A 104 13.63 9.70 -20.78
C TRP A 104 12.96 9.02 -19.59
N ASN A 105 13.73 8.45 -18.66
CA ASN A 105 13.21 7.87 -17.43
C ASN A 105 12.49 8.89 -16.56
N ASP A 106 13.01 10.11 -16.46
CA ASP A 106 12.35 11.19 -15.72
C ASP A 106 10.98 11.52 -16.34
N CYS A 107 10.93 11.73 -17.64
CA CYS A 107 9.69 11.98 -18.36
C CYS A 107 8.71 10.80 -18.21
N PHE A 108 9.21 9.57 -18.26
CA PHE A 108 8.39 8.38 -18.08
C PHE A 108 7.87 8.26 -16.66
N THR A 109 8.68 8.59 -15.65
CA THR A 109 8.31 8.48 -14.23
C THR A 109 7.26 9.52 -13.84
N GLU A 110 7.27 10.71 -14.46
CA GLU A 110 6.27 11.76 -14.19
C GLU A 110 4.82 11.29 -14.44
N GLN A 111 4.59 10.35 -15.33
CA GLN A 111 3.24 9.77 -15.52
C GLN A 111 2.71 9.00 -14.32
N PHE A 112 3.59 8.62 -13.37
CA PHE A 112 3.22 7.91 -12.15
C PHE A 112 3.09 8.85 -10.95
N LYS A 113 3.24 10.15 -11.16
CA LYS A 113 3.02 11.17 -10.15
C LYS A 113 1.54 11.45 -9.95
N GLN A 114 1.11 11.53 -8.70
CA GLN A 114 -0.23 11.93 -8.33
C GLN A 114 -0.16 12.86 -7.10
N GLY A 115 -0.43 14.15 -7.30
CA GLY A 115 -0.13 15.17 -6.30
C GLY A 115 1.39 15.26 -6.04
N ASP A 116 1.79 15.15 -4.80
CA ASP A 116 3.21 15.17 -4.39
C ASP A 116 3.83 13.77 -4.24
N ALA A 117 3.09 12.72 -4.58
CA ALA A 117 3.55 11.35 -4.43
C ALA A 117 3.75 10.65 -5.79
N TYR A 118 4.77 9.80 -5.85
CA TYR A 118 4.97 8.88 -6.96
C TYR A 118 4.43 7.51 -6.59
N PHE A 119 3.72 6.87 -7.53
CA PHE A 119 3.19 5.52 -7.38
C PHE A 119 4.04 4.50 -8.13
N THR A 120 3.99 3.26 -7.71
CA THR A 120 4.45 2.14 -8.54
C THR A 120 3.44 1.90 -9.66
N GLU A 121 3.86 1.16 -10.68
CA GLU A 121 2.97 0.77 -11.78
C GLU A 121 1.73 0.01 -11.28
N GLU A 122 1.90 -0.92 -10.34
CA GLU A 122 0.79 -1.65 -9.75
C GLU A 122 -0.12 -0.77 -8.90
N GLN A 123 0.43 0.19 -8.15
CA GLN A 123 -0.38 1.17 -7.41
C GLN A 123 -1.22 2.04 -8.34
N LYS A 124 -0.66 2.47 -9.47
CA LYS A 124 -1.39 3.23 -10.48
C LYS A 124 -2.51 2.39 -11.10
N THR A 125 -2.21 1.13 -11.42
CA THR A 125 -3.20 0.19 -11.96
C THR A 125 -4.31 -0.06 -10.96
N LEU A 126 -3.98 -0.25 -9.67
CA LEU A 126 -4.95 -0.39 -8.59
C LEU A 126 -5.87 0.84 -8.48
N ASN A 127 -5.29 2.06 -8.49
CA ASN A 127 -6.08 3.29 -8.43
C ASN A 127 -7.03 3.41 -9.64
N THR A 128 -6.52 3.11 -10.83
CA THR A 128 -7.35 3.12 -12.05
C THR A 128 -8.49 2.11 -11.98
N PHE A 129 -8.20 0.88 -11.52
CA PHE A 129 -9.24 -0.13 -11.29
C PHE A 129 -10.28 0.34 -10.28
N PHE A 130 -9.83 0.92 -9.17
CA PHE A 130 -10.72 1.38 -8.09
C PHE A 130 -11.65 2.50 -8.57
N GLN A 131 -11.14 3.47 -9.32
CA GLN A 131 -11.91 4.57 -9.90
C GLN A 131 -12.91 4.07 -10.97
N ASN A 132 -12.48 3.16 -11.85
CA ASN A 132 -13.35 2.59 -12.88
C ASN A 132 -14.45 1.67 -12.31
N SER A 133 -14.29 1.21 -11.08
CA SER A 133 -15.25 0.34 -10.36
C SER A 133 -16.03 1.11 -9.30
N SER A 134 -16.33 2.37 -9.54
CA SER A 134 -17.01 3.24 -8.58
C SER A 134 -18.35 2.69 -8.10
N GLU A 135 -19.17 2.22 -9.02
CA GLU A 135 -20.51 1.68 -8.76
C GLU A 135 -20.56 0.15 -8.58
N GLU A 136 -19.39 -0.49 -8.48
CA GLU A 136 -19.29 -1.93 -8.37
C GLU A 136 -18.78 -2.36 -6.99
N SER A 137 -19.29 -3.50 -6.52
CA SER A 137 -18.71 -4.12 -5.32
C SER A 137 -17.39 -4.81 -5.66
N ILE A 138 -16.34 -4.46 -4.91
CA ILE A 138 -14.98 -4.92 -5.19
C ILE A 138 -14.26 -5.43 -3.95
N ALA A 139 -13.33 -6.36 -4.16
CA ALA A 139 -12.35 -6.77 -3.18
C ALA A 139 -10.94 -6.40 -3.66
N VAL A 140 -10.24 -5.60 -2.87
CA VAL A 140 -8.83 -5.25 -3.08
C VAL A 140 -7.98 -6.08 -2.13
N VAL A 141 -7.20 -6.98 -2.70
CA VAL A 141 -6.22 -7.80 -1.97
C VAL A 141 -4.83 -7.22 -2.23
N ALA A 142 -4.34 -6.44 -1.27
CA ALA A 142 -3.07 -5.73 -1.39
C ALA A 142 -2.30 -5.78 -0.06
N PRO A 143 -0.97 -5.97 -0.06
CA PRO A 143 -0.17 -5.96 1.16
C PRO A 143 -0.39 -4.72 2.03
N THR A 144 -0.06 -4.82 3.31
CA THR A 144 -0.05 -3.65 4.21
C THR A 144 0.88 -2.57 3.65
N SER A 145 0.50 -1.31 3.81
CA SER A 145 1.23 -0.13 3.30
C SER A 145 1.23 0.05 1.77
N TYR A 146 0.42 -0.69 1.04
CA TYR A 146 0.28 -0.56 -0.43
C TYR A 146 -0.69 0.54 -0.87
N GLY A 147 -1.03 1.47 0.01
CA GLY A 147 -1.89 2.61 -0.32
C GLY A 147 -3.40 2.37 -0.12
N LYS A 148 -3.82 1.27 0.56
CA LYS A 148 -5.25 1.03 0.85
C LYS A 148 -5.95 2.23 1.49
N SER A 149 -5.25 2.99 2.32
CA SER A 149 -5.81 4.19 2.96
C SER A 149 -6.09 5.32 1.96
N GLU A 150 -5.34 5.40 0.85
CA GLU A 150 -5.59 6.39 -0.21
C GLU A 150 -6.86 6.02 -0.99
N LEU A 151 -7.14 4.72 -1.15
CA LEU A 151 -8.39 4.25 -1.76
C LEU A 151 -9.61 4.64 -0.92
N ILE A 152 -9.48 4.65 0.41
CA ILE A 152 -10.54 5.15 1.31
C ILE A 152 -10.80 6.65 1.06
N ILE A 153 -9.74 7.44 0.91
CA ILE A 153 -9.84 8.88 0.64
C ILE A 153 -10.51 9.13 -0.72
N GLU A 154 -10.11 8.38 -1.74
CA GLU A 154 -10.70 8.48 -3.07
C GLU A 154 -12.19 8.13 -3.06
N ALA A 155 -12.58 7.06 -2.36
CA ALA A 155 -13.99 6.73 -2.20
C ALA A 155 -14.77 7.81 -1.42
N VAL A 156 -14.19 8.39 -0.37
CA VAL A 156 -14.82 9.49 0.37
C VAL A 156 -15.02 10.71 -0.52
N LYS A 157 -14.11 11.00 -1.43
CA LYS A 157 -14.23 12.07 -2.41
C LYS A 157 -15.37 11.79 -3.40
N GLU A 158 -15.44 10.58 -3.92
CA GLU A 158 -16.45 10.14 -4.86
C GLU A 158 -17.86 10.15 -4.25
N TYR A 159 -17.99 9.70 -3.00
CA TYR A 159 -19.25 9.61 -2.27
C TYR A 159 -19.48 10.83 -1.36
N ALA A 160 -18.84 11.99 -1.63
CA ALA A 160 -18.90 13.15 -0.74
C ALA A 160 -20.33 13.64 -0.49
N ASP A 161 -21.23 13.52 -1.48
CA ASP A 161 -22.63 13.94 -1.40
C ASP A 161 -23.61 12.78 -1.19
N LYS A 162 -23.10 11.60 -0.87
CA LYS A 162 -23.86 10.38 -0.59
C LYS A 162 -23.61 9.91 0.86
N ARG A 163 -24.22 8.79 1.23
CA ARG A 163 -24.03 8.16 2.55
C ARG A 163 -22.97 7.08 2.46
N ILE A 164 -21.78 7.37 2.96
CA ILE A 164 -20.65 6.42 2.99
C ILE A 164 -20.31 6.02 4.43
N CYS A 165 -20.06 4.72 4.64
CA CYS A 165 -19.56 4.20 5.90
C CYS A 165 -18.25 3.44 5.72
N ILE A 166 -17.25 3.78 6.50
CA ILE A 166 -15.98 3.07 6.60
C ILE A 166 -15.98 2.26 7.87
N ILE A 167 -15.89 0.94 7.77
CA ILE A 167 -15.79 0.02 8.89
C ILE A 167 -14.32 -0.24 9.16
N THR A 168 -13.88 0.02 10.40
CA THR A 168 -12.52 -0.21 10.84
C THR A 168 -12.51 -1.11 12.08
N PRO A 169 -11.57 -2.08 12.18
CA PRO A 169 -11.61 -3.07 13.26
C PRO A 169 -11.27 -2.52 14.65
N THR A 170 -10.52 -1.43 14.73
CA THR A 170 -10.06 -0.90 16.02
C THR A 170 -10.32 0.58 16.18
N LYS A 171 -10.42 1.04 17.44
CA LYS A 171 -10.56 2.47 17.74
C LYS A 171 -9.35 3.28 17.26
N ALA A 172 -8.16 2.71 17.28
CA ALA A 172 -6.94 3.36 16.79
C ALA A 172 -7.02 3.62 15.27
N LEU A 173 -7.36 2.60 14.48
CA LEU A 173 -7.55 2.72 13.03
C LEU A 173 -8.70 3.68 12.71
N LEU A 174 -9.80 3.65 13.46
CA LEU A 174 -10.91 4.60 13.30
C LEU A 174 -10.43 6.05 13.44
N MET A 175 -9.67 6.35 14.48
CA MET A 175 -9.15 7.70 14.69
C MET A 175 -8.13 8.10 13.62
N GLN A 176 -7.28 7.18 13.20
CA GLN A 176 -6.32 7.39 12.13
C GLN A 176 -7.02 7.68 10.79
N THR A 177 -8.02 6.88 10.43
CA THR A 177 -8.81 7.06 9.20
C THR A 177 -9.54 8.39 9.21
N LYS A 178 -10.21 8.73 10.33
CA LYS A 178 -10.83 10.05 10.51
C LYS A 178 -9.85 11.19 10.30
N GLN A 179 -8.66 11.11 10.92
CA GLN A 179 -7.62 12.14 10.80
C GLN A 179 -7.12 12.25 9.35
N ARG A 180 -6.87 11.15 8.66
CA ARG A 180 -6.47 11.14 7.25
C ARG A 180 -7.50 11.80 6.35
N ILE A 181 -8.79 11.46 6.50
CA ILE A 181 -9.88 12.10 5.74
C ILE A 181 -9.91 13.61 6.01
N ARG A 182 -9.65 14.05 7.23
CA ARG A 182 -9.59 15.49 7.56
C ARG A 182 -8.39 16.19 6.92
N LEU A 183 -7.23 15.56 6.94
CA LEU A 183 -5.99 16.14 6.40
C LEU A 183 -5.93 16.12 4.88
N SER A 184 -6.63 15.20 4.23
CA SER A 184 -6.64 15.10 2.76
C SER A 184 -7.30 16.28 2.03
N GLY A 185 -8.12 17.06 2.76
CA GLY A 185 -8.83 18.20 2.17
C GLY A 185 -9.96 17.84 1.22
N VAL A 186 -10.27 16.56 1.02
CA VAL A 186 -11.34 16.10 0.09
C VAL A 186 -12.74 16.46 0.56
N ILE A 187 -12.89 16.82 1.84
CA ILE A 187 -14.16 17.25 2.41
C ILE A 187 -14.02 18.62 3.08
N SER A 188 -15.10 19.39 3.06
CA SER A 188 -15.16 20.66 3.77
C SER A 188 -14.87 20.47 5.27
N LYS A 189 -14.15 21.42 5.89
CA LYS A 189 -13.88 21.42 7.33
C LYS A 189 -15.18 21.41 8.17
N ALA A 190 -16.26 21.96 7.63
CA ALA A 190 -17.58 21.98 8.27
C ALA A 190 -18.29 20.60 8.23
N LYS A 191 -17.96 19.75 7.25
CA LYS A 191 -18.61 18.43 7.11
C LYS A 191 -18.22 17.52 8.27
N LYS A 192 -19.22 17.03 8.99
CA LYS A 192 -19.04 16.19 10.17
C LYS A 192 -18.71 14.76 9.79
N ILE A 193 -17.70 14.18 10.43
CA ILE A 193 -17.42 12.74 10.33
C ILE A 193 -18.01 12.05 11.54
N ILE A 194 -18.94 11.13 11.30
CA ILE A 194 -19.64 10.37 12.33
C ILE A 194 -18.72 9.25 12.83
N VAL A 195 -18.41 9.26 14.11
CA VAL A 195 -17.58 8.21 14.76
C VAL A 195 -18.31 7.48 15.89
N HIS A 196 -19.53 7.91 16.18
CA HIS A 196 -20.40 7.33 17.20
C HIS A 196 -21.87 7.39 16.73
N PRO A 197 -22.70 6.35 17.00
CA PRO A 197 -24.11 6.32 16.60
C PRO A 197 -24.92 7.55 17.01
N GLU A 198 -24.62 8.13 18.16
CA GLU A 198 -25.33 9.33 18.69
C GLU A 198 -25.07 10.60 17.86
N MET A 199 -24.04 10.59 17.01
CA MET A 199 -23.71 11.72 16.13
C MET A 199 -24.54 11.72 14.85
N TYR A 200 -25.22 10.63 14.53
CA TYR A 200 -26.03 10.50 13.34
C TYR A 200 -27.31 11.34 13.44
N ASN A 201 -27.61 12.05 12.39
CA ASN A 201 -28.83 12.83 12.23
C ASN A 201 -29.60 12.32 11.02
N THR A 202 -30.85 11.92 11.21
CA THR A 202 -31.73 11.39 10.17
C THR A 202 -32.08 12.40 9.09
N ASN A 203 -31.96 13.70 9.38
CA ASN A 203 -32.31 14.79 8.46
C ASN A 203 -31.18 15.13 7.48
N GLU A 204 -30.03 14.45 7.54
CA GLU A 204 -28.92 14.69 6.61
C GLU A 204 -28.99 13.74 5.41
N ASP A 205 -29.03 14.29 4.20
CA ASP A 205 -29.07 13.53 2.95
C ASP A 205 -27.74 12.81 2.67
N SER A 206 -26.63 13.34 3.20
CA SER A 206 -25.31 12.75 3.01
C SER A 206 -24.56 12.68 4.33
N CYS A 207 -23.82 11.59 4.54
CA CYS A 207 -22.97 11.46 5.72
C CYS A 207 -21.70 10.66 5.43
N ILE A 208 -20.64 10.98 6.18
CA ILE A 208 -19.40 10.19 6.22
C ILE A 208 -19.30 9.59 7.60
N ALA A 209 -19.41 8.28 7.69
CA ALA A 209 -19.29 7.54 8.95
C ALA A 209 -18.00 6.72 8.97
N VAL A 210 -17.25 6.78 10.07
CA VAL A 210 -16.10 5.89 10.34
C VAL A 210 -16.40 5.20 11.65
N LEU A 211 -16.77 3.93 11.59
CA LEU A 211 -17.32 3.19 12.72
C LEU A 211 -16.67 1.80 12.85
N ALA A 212 -16.59 1.30 14.07
CA ALA A 212 -16.39 -0.13 14.26
C ALA A 212 -17.71 -0.89 14.01
N GLN A 213 -17.63 -2.18 13.66
CA GLN A 213 -18.78 -2.99 13.31
C GLN A 213 -19.86 -3.01 14.40
N GLU A 214 -19.47 -2.99 15.68
CA GLU A 214 -20.41 -2.96 16.81
C GLU A 214 -21.19 -1.64 16.87
N ARG A 215 -20.52 -0.52 16.55
CA ARG A 215 -21.16 0.79 16.52
C ARG A 215 -22.11 0.93 15.33
N LEU A 216 -21.70 0.41 14.17
CA LEU A 216 -22.57 0.40 13.00
C LEU A 216 -23.79 -0.47 13.22
N LEU A 217 -23.65 -1.66 13.84
CA LEU A 217 -24.80 -2.50 14.19
C LEU A 217 -25.77 -1.80 15.15
N ARG A 218 -25.24 -1.04 16.13
CA ARG A 218 -26.10 -0.23 17.03
C ARG A 218 -26.85 0.85 16.26
N LEU A 219 -26.17 1.52 15.32
CA LEU A 219 -26.77 2.54 14.49
C LEU A 219 -27.91 1.97 13.64
N LEU A 220 -27.66 0.84 12.98
CA LEU A 220 -28.68 0.14 12.19
C LEU A 220 -29.87 -0.36 13.03
N LYS A 221 -29.65 -0.75 14.29
CA LYS A 221 -30.73 -1.15 15.22
C LYS A 221 -31.53 0.04 15.76
N LYS A 222 -30.91 1.21 15.84
CA LYS A 222 -31.56 2.43 16.38
C LYS A 222 -32.59 3.00 15.40
N ASP A 223 -32.33 2.89 14.10
CA ASP A 223 -33.18 3.41 13.07
C ASP A 223 -33.19 2.45 11.86
N ASP A 224 -34.38 1.91 11.59
CA ASP A 224 -34.57 0.93 10.51
C ASP A 224 -34.56 1.57 9.10
N ALA A 225 -34.70 2.89 9.02
CA ALA A 225 -34.69 3.64 7.76
C ALA A 225 -33.26 3.98 7.31
N ILE A 226 -32.24 3.81 8.14
CA ILE A 226 -30.85 4.11 7.78
C ILE A 226 -30.38 3.20 6.66
N THR A 227 -29.90 3.84 5.57
CA THR A 227 -29.26 3.20 4.42
C THR A 227 -27.91 3.86 4.14
N PHE A 228 -27.02 3.13 3.49
CA PHE A 228 -25.75 3.62 2.97
C PHE A 228 -25.70 3.36 1.45
N ASP A 229 -25.03 4.24 0.72
CA ASP A 229 -24.77 4.07 -0.72
C ASP A 229 -23.46 3.28 -0.93
N CYS A 230 -22.51 3.47 -0.03
CA CYS A 230 -21.23 2.74 -0.05
C CYS A 230 -20.80 2.33 1.36
N ILE A 231 -20.33 1.10 1.50
CA ILE A 231 -19.64 0.63 2.70
C ILE A 231 -18.26 0.12 2.32
N ILE A 232 -17.23 0.69 2.95
CA ILE A 232 -15.86 0.20 2.87
C ILE A 232 -15.57 -0.62 4.11
N VAL A 233 -15.09 -1.84 3.93
CA VAL A 233 -14.63 -2.70 5.02
C VAL A 233 -13.11 -2.73 4.99
N ASP A 234 -12.48 -2.02 5.90
CA ASP A 234 -11.03 -2.08 6.10
C ASP A 234 -10.67 -3.32 6.93
N GLU A 235 -9.55 -3.97 6.57
CA GLU A 235 -9.14 -5.26 7.14
C GLU A 235 -10.22 -6.34 7.00
N ALA A 236 -10.78 -6.48 5.81
CA ALA A 236 -11.94 -7.34 5.55
C ALA A 236 -11.69 -8.84 5.83
N HIS A 237 -10.42 -9.27 5.99
CA HIS A 237 -10.10 -10.63 6.43
C HIS A 237 -10.69 -10.98 7.81
N GLU A 238 -11.07 -10.00 8.63
CA GLU A 238 -11.80 -10.25 9.87
C GLU A 238 -13.14 -11.02 9.65
N LEU A 239 -13.72 -10.96 8.45
CA LEU A 239 -14.90 -11.77 8.11
C LEU A 239 -14.63 -13.27 8.12
N LEU A 240 -13.38 -13.67 7.96
CA LEU A 240 -12.94 -15.07 7.88
C LEU A 240 -12.56 -15.65 9.25
N GLU A 241 -12.53 -14.83 10.29
CA GLU A 241 -12.23 -15.26 11.64
C GLU A 241 -13.46 -15.92 12.28
N GLU A 242 -13.24 -16.96 13.10
CA GLU A 242 -14.30 -17.62 13.85
C GLU A 242 -14.51 -16.95 15.21
N ASN A 243 -15.03 -15.71 15.22
CA ASN A 243 -15.27 -14.97 16.45
C ASN A 243 -16.56 -14.13 16.40
N THR A 244 -16.96 -13.58 17.55
CA THR A 244 -18.17 -12.75 17.68
C THR A 244 -18.11 -11.49 16.82
N ARG A 245 -16.91 -10.95 16.57
CA ARG A 245 -16.74 -9.73 15.80
C ARG A 245 -16.97 -9.98 14.31
N SER A 246 -16.48 -11.10 13.80
CA SER A 246 -16.75 -11.56 12.44
C SER A 246 -18.25 -11.72 12.20
N ASN A 247 -18.96 -12.38 13.12
CA ASN A 247 -20.42 -12.53 13.04
C ASN A 247 -21.14 -11.17 13.07
N THR A 248 -20.64 -10.22 13.86
CA THR A 248 -21.19 -8.86 13.90
C THR A 248 -20.98 -8.15 12.58
N LEU A 249 -19.80 -8.26 11.98
CA LEU A 249 -19.47 -7.66 10.69
C LEU A 249 -20.32 -8.25 9.57
N ALA A 250 -20.45 -9.59 9.53
CA ALA A 250 -21.34 -10.27 8.58
C ALA A 250 -22.80 -9.80 8.74
N SER A 251 -23.29 -9.68 9.97
CA SER A 251 -24.66 -9.20 10.25
C SER A 251 -24.88 -7.77 9.75
N VAL A 252 -23.92 -6.89 9.94
CA VAL A 252 -23.96 -5.51 9.44
C VAL A 252 -24.07 -5.47 7.92
N ILE A 253 -23.26 -6.25 7.21
CA ILE A 253 -23.28 -6.33 5.74
C ILE A 253 -24.64 -6.89 5.27
N ILE A 254 -25.14 -7.95 5.88
CA ILE A 254 -26.47 -8.54 5.54
C ILE A 254 -27.58 -7.51 5.72
N VAL A 255 -27.61 -6.79 6.85
CA VAL A 255 -28.65 -5.78 7.10
C VAL A 255 -28.53 -4.63 6.11
N ALA A 256 -27.31 -4.13 5.85
CA ALA A 256 -27.09 -3.03 4.93
C ALA A 256 -27.52 -3.38 3.49
N THR A 257 -27.15 -4.57 2.99
CA THR A 257 -27.54 -5.03 1.65
C THR A 257 -29.04 -5.30 1.52
N LYS A 258 -29.70 -5.77 2.58
CA LYS A 258 -31.16 -5.92 2.58
C LYS A 258 -31.90 -4.60 2.56
N ARG A 259 -31.37 -3.55 3.21
CA ARG A 259 -31.97 -2.22 3.24
C ARG A 259 -31.74 -1.44 1.95
N ASN A 260 -30.57 -1.60 1.36
CA ASN A 260 -30.23 -1.02 0.06
C ASN A 260 -29.60 -2.09 -0.83
N PRO A 261 -30.39 -2.73 -1.71
CA PRO A 261 -29.85 -3.74 -2.65
C PRO A 261 -28.85 -3.17 -3.65
N SER A 262 -28.84 -1.84 -3.87
CA SER A 262 -27.89 -1.14 -4.77
C SER A 262 -26.66 -0.62 -4.03
N ILE A 263 -26.43 -1.03 -2.78
CA ILE A 263 -25.25 -0.62 -2.00
C ILE A 263 -23.97 -1.13 -2.66
N VAL A 264 -22.98 -0.26 -2.73
CA VAL A 264 -21.64 -0.63 -3.18
C VAL A 264 -20.80 -1.08 -1.98
N LEU A 265 -20.19 -2.26 -2.06
CA LEU A 265 -19.33 -2.81 -1.03
C LEU A 265 -17.88 -2.84 -1.50
N LYS A 266 -16.97 -2.22 -0.76
CA LYS A 266 -15.55 -2.21 -1.06
C LYS A 266 -14.77 -2.86 0.08
N PHE A 267 -14.20 -4.03 -0.18
CA PHE A 267 -13.43 -4.80 0.79
C PHE A 267 -11.94 -4.57 0.58
N LEU A 268 -11.26 -4.11 1.62
CA LEU A 268 -9.81 -3.92 1.61
C LEU A 268 -9.16 -4.92 2.57
N THR A 269 -8.24 -5.73 2.06
CA THR A 269 -7.60 -6.79 2.85
C THR A 269 -6.13 -6.98 2.46
N PRO A 270 -5.22 -7.33 3.39
CA PRO A 270 -3.84 -7.65 3.05
C PRO A 270 -3.68 -9.01 2.36
N PHE A 271 -4.54 -9.94 2.71
CA PHE A 271 -4.52 -11.31 2.18
C PHE A 271 -5.91 -11.95 2.25
N VAL A 272 -6.22 -12.72 1.26
CA VAL A 272 -7.35 -13.66 1.21
C VAL A 272 -7.10 -14.63 0.08
N ALA A 273 -7.30 -15.93 0.29
CA ALA A 273 -7.07 -16.93 -0.75
C ALA A 273 -8.11 -16.81 -1.86
N ASP A 274 -9.39 -16.76 -1.47
CA ASP A 274 -10.52 -16.59 -2.36
C ASP A 274 -11.42 -15.47 -1.83
N SER A 275 -11.61 -14.44 -2.65
CA SER A 275 -12.43 -13.26 -2.32
C SER A 275 -13.91 -13.57 -2.20
N SER A 276 -14.40 -14.68 -2.78
CA SER A 276 -15.78 -15.13 -2.60
C SER A 276 -16.11 -15.42 -1.12
N ASN A 277 -15.10 -15.77 -0.31
CA ASN A 277 -15.25 -15.95 1.13
C ASN A 277 -15.54 -14.65 1.90
N LEU A 278 -15.34 -13.48 1.28
CA LEU A 278 -15.71 -12.19 1.87
C LEU A 278 -17.21 -11.89 1.72
N GLN A 279 -17.93 -12.73 1.00
CA GLN A 279 -19.38 -12.59 0.82
C GLN A 279 -20.12 -13.36 1.91
N PRO A 280 -20.79 -12.68 2.87
CA PRO A 280 -21.59 -13.36 3.88
C PRO A 280 -22.73 -14.18 3.27
N ARG A 281 -23.10 -15.28 3.90
CA ARG A 281 -24.26 -16.06 3.50
C ARG A 281 -25.51 -15.15 3.47
N TYR A 282 -26.43 -15.42 2.54
CA TYR A 282 -27.67 -14.66 2.35
C TYR A 282 -27.48 -13.24 1.77
N THR A 283 -26.33 -12.96 1.19
CA THR A 283 -26.11 -11.76 0.37
C THR A 283 -25.88 -12.16 -1.08
N THR A 284 -26.37 -11.35 -2.00
CA THR A 284 -26.20 -11.55 -3.46
C THR A 284 -25.72 -10.24 -4.06
N TYR A 285 -24.41 -10.16 -4.31
CA TYR A 285 -23.78 -9.08 -5.08
C TYR A 285 -22.59 -9.65 -5.84
N ASP A 286 -22.36 -9.13 -7.01
CA ASP A 286 -21.16 -9.49 -7.78
C ASP A 286 -19.94 -8.81 -7.17
N LEU A 287 -18.90 -9.59 -6.91
CA LEU A 287 -17.67 -9.10 -6.30
C LEU A 287 -16.50 -9.22 -7.29
N LYS A 288 -16.10 -8.09 -7.86
CA LYS A 288 -14.87 -8.04 -8.66
C LYS A 288 -13.65 -7.99 -7.75
N THR A 289 -12.58 -8.69 -8.11
CA THR A 289 -11.37 -8.76 -7.30
C THR A 289 -10.18 -8.20 -8.02
N PHE A 290 -9.46 -7.32 -7.34
CA PHE A 290 -8.13 -6.89 -7.74
C PHE A 290 -7.11 -7.42 -6.73
N ARG A 291 -6.09 -8.11 -7.21
CA ARG A 291 -5.04 -8.68 -6.39
C ARG A 291 -3.69 -8.16 -6.80
N ILE A 292 -2.96 -7.64 -5.83
CA ILE A 292 -1.57 -7.27 -5.98
C ILE A 292 -0.69 -8.43 -5.55
N SER A 293 0.19 -8.86 -6.43
CA SER A 293 1.20 -9.90 -6.17
C SER A 293 2.54 -9.31 -5.73
N GLU A 294 2.75 -8.03 -5.96
CA GLU A 294 3.99 -7.35 -5.62
C GLU A 294 4.16 -7.16 -4.09
N TYR A 295 5.37 -7.35 -3.63
CA TYR A 295 5.72 -7.09 -2.24
C TYR A 295 6.45 -5.77 -2.11
N ILE A 296 6.08 -4.98 -1.08
CA ILE A 296 6.77 -3.73 -0.77
C ILE A 296 8.23 -4.03 -0.45
N LYS A 297 9.10 -3.38 -1.20
CA LYS A 297 10.54 -3.38 -0.96
C LYS A 297 10.88 -2.18 -0.09
N THR A 298 11.45 -2.44 1.08
CA THR A 298 11.90 -1.38 2.00
C THR A 298 13.41 -1.18 1.88
N VAL A 299 13.81 0.07 1.77
CA VAL A 299 15.22 0.48 1.86
C VAL A 299 15.47 0.97 3.28
N HIS A 300 16.34 0.27 4.02
CA HIS A 300 16.82 0.77 5.30
C HIS A 300 17.95 1.77 5.07
N ILE A 301 17.65 3.05 5.28
CA ILE A 301 18.65 4.12 5.26
C ILE A 301 19.21 4.24 6.67
N PRO A 302 20.55 4.10 6.88
CA PRO A 302 21.17 4.27 8.19
C PRO A 302 20.79 5.61 8.82
N GLN A 303 20.50 5.63 10.12
CA GLN A 303 20.06 6.85 10.83
C GLN A 303 21.11 7.98 10.78
N GLU A 304 22.37 7.66 10.67
CA GLU A 304 23.47 8.63 10.58
C GLU A 304 23.37 9.56 9.35
N LEU A 305 22.77 9.08 8.25
CA LEU A 305 22.53 9.89 7.06
C LEU A 305 21.37 10.88 7.24
N ARG A 306 20.40 10.59 8.11
CA ARG A 306 19.30 11.54 8.42
C ARG A 306 19.78 12.77 9.19
N ILE A 307 20.89 12.69 9.93
CA ILE A 307 21.41 13.79 10.72
C ILE A 307 22.23 14.75 9.85
N ARG A 308 22.95 14.26 8.83
CA ARG A 308 23.76 15.11 7.94
C ARG A 308 22.93 15.98 6.99
N SER A 309 21.78 15.53 6.54
CA SER A 309 20.88 16.33 5.69
C SER A 309 20.22 17.50 6.44
N ARG A 310 20.11 17.44 7.78
CA ARG A 310 19.63 18.56 8.63
C ARG A 310 20.72 19.54 9.05
N GLY A 311 21.99 19.22 8.85
CA GLY A 311 23.14 20.01 9.28
C GLY A 311 23.63 21.05 8.29
N THR A 312 23.23 20.98 7.01
CA THR A 312 23.70 21.89 5.95
C THR A 312 22.86 23.15 5.77
N GLU A 313 21.70 23.25 6.44
CA GLU A 313 20.85 24.44 6.35
C GLU A 313 21.10 25.51 7.45
N ARG A 314 22.13 25.40 8.30
CA ARG A 314 22.39 26.35 9.40
C ARG A 314 23.65 27.19 9.29
N HIS A 315 24.24 27.37 8.11
CA HIS A 315 25.39 28.28 7.96
C HIS A 315 25.32 29.18 6.70
N SER A 316 24.20 29.90 6.51
CA SER A 316 24.20 31.05 5.61
C SER A 316 23.18 32.11 6.05
N ALA A 317 23.25 32.52 7.32
CA ALA A 317 22.59 33.74 7.78
C ALA A 317 23.38 34.32 8.95
N SER A 318 24.51 34.94 8.67
CA SER A 318 25.09 36.07 9.41
C SER A 318 26.45 36.45 8.79
N ASN A 319 26.38 37.35 7.81
CA ASN A 319 27.23 38.54 7.73
C ASN A 319 26.66 39.47 6.67
#